data_afdcdc573351c2d18f134a500141ffe0
#
_entry.id   afdcdc573351c2d18f134a500141ffe0
#
_cell.length_a   1.000
_cell.length_b   1.000
_cell.length_c   1.000
_cell.angle_alpha   90.00
_cell.angle_beta   90.00
_cell.angle_gamma   90.00
#
_symmetry.space_group_name_H-M   'P 1'
#
loop_
_entity.id
_entity.type
_entity.pdbx_description
1 polymer ?
#
loop_
_entity_poly.entity_id
_entity_poly.type
_entity_poly.pdbx_seq_one_letter_code
_entity_poly.pdbx_strand_id
1 'polypeptide(L)'
;QMTEEMKQIPELAEKYRILIKYLESNFYENGIDITSTKQSVFTASTELDNLLRYPGVKNVLCNRNNNIDFDKALSEGQITIVCTRRGDLGATAHKAFGLFFLLLMQQSVLARPGNDSTRIPHFLYIDDFPDFVCKAIEPVYTLYRKYKVATVLDAQNLSQLEGSMGDSGAKKMKETILANCVNKVIFGNALPEDLDWWQKEMQDKREWTWSSTMDGSKNEYDPKMSGIKYAWIPNYSAGKIKSLKGKQIIYKV
;
A
#
# COMPACT_ATOMS: atom_id res chain seq x y z
N GLN A 1 -28.10 -2.76 26.85
CA GLN A 1 -27.32 -3.31 27.97
C GLN A 1 -26.04 -2.47 28.21
N MET A 2 -25.11 -2.33 27.27
CA MET A 2 -23.87 -1.55 27.41
C MET A 2 -24.14 -0.05 27.71
N THR A 3 -25.11 0.58 27.04
CA THR A 3 -25.50 1.97 27.31
C THR A 3 -26.11 2.16 28.70
N GLU A 4 -26.90 1.20 29.17
CA GLU A 4 -27.44 1.19 30.53
C GLU A 4 -26.36 1.05 31.59
N GLU A 5 -25.39 0.16 31.38
CA GLU A 5 -24.24 0.01 32.27
C GLU A 5 -23.36 1.26 32.31
N MET A 6 -23.15 1.91 31.16
CA MET A 6 -22.40 3.19 31.09
C MET A 6 -23.10 4.34 31.83
N LYS A 7 -24.46 4.40 31.83
CA LYS A 7 -25.22 5.39 32.54
C LYS A 7 -25.17 5.26 34.07
N GLN A 8 -24.91 4.04 34.57
CA GLN A 8 -24.79 3.79 36.01
C GLN A 8 -23.50 4.35 36.62
N ILE A 9 -22.51 4.67 35.78
CA ILE A 9 -21.22 5.21 36.23
C ILE A 9 -21.14 6.68 35.81
N PRO A 10 -21.26 7.66 36.74
CA PRO A 10 -21.37 9.08 36.41
C PRO A 10 -20.24 9.62 35.51
N GLU A 11 -19.01 9.22 35.76
CA GLU A 11 -17.85 9.61 34.96
C GLU A 11 -17.94 9.12 33.50
N LEU A 12 -18.40 7.88 33.28
CA LEU A 12 -18.58 7.33 31.95
C LEU A 12 -19.79 7.94 31.23
N ALA A 13 -20.89 8.18 31.99
CA ALA A 13 -22.09 8.82 31.48
C ALA A 13 -21.80 10.22 30.92
N GLU A 14 -21.03 11.03 31.63
CA GLU A 14 -20.64 12.37 31.16
C GLU A 14 -19.65 12.31 30.01
N LYS A 15 -18.61 11.50 30.15
CA LYS A 15 -17.56 11.32 29.11
C LYS A 15 -18.14 10.87 27.77
N TYR A 16 -19.10 9.96 27.79
CA TYR A 16 -19.69 9.37 26.59
C TYR A 16 -21.13 9.84 26.31
N ARG A 17 -21.57 10.91 26.90
CA ARG A 17 -22.93 11.45 26.77
C ARG A 17 -23.42 11.59 25.33
N ILE A 18 -22.58 12.13 24.45
CA ILE A 18 -22.92 12.31 23.02
C ILE A 18 -23.06 10.95 22.34
N LEU A 19 -22.15 10.01 22.62
CA LEU A 19 -22.19 8.66 22.05
C LEU A 19 -23.43 7.88 22.54
N ILE A 20 -23.73 7.94 23.82
CA ILE A 20 -24.90 7.30 24.40
C ILE A 20 -26.18 7.83 23.72
N LYS A 21 -26.33 9.15 23.63
CA LYS A 21 -27.45 9.79 22.94
C LYS A 21 -27.56 9.40 21.48
N TYR A 22 -26.42 9.31 20.76
CA TYR A 22 -26.38 8.87 19.37
C TYR A 22 -26.85 7.42 19.23
N LEU A 23 -26.37 6.51 20.08
CA LEU A 23 -26.77 5.11 20.05
C LEU A 23 -28.26 4.95 20.34
N GLU A 24 -28.79 5.65 21.35
CA GLU A 24 -30.20 5.59 21.69
C GLU A 24 -31.11 6.15 20.59
N SER A 25 -30.73 7.25 19.96
CA SER A 25 -31.54 7.84 18.90
C SER A 25 -31.49 7.10 17.56
N ASN A 26 -30.41 6.36 17.28
CA ASN A 26 -30.23 5.72 15.97
C ASN A 26 -30.43 4.20 15.99
N PHE A 27 -30.28 3.58 17.16
CA PHE A 27 -30.38 2.10 17.25
C PHE A 27 -31.60 1.61 18.01
N TYR A 28 -32.21 2.46 18.85
CA TYR A 28 -33.32 2.08 19.67
C TYR A 28 -34.45 3.11 19.60
N GLU A 29 -35.66 2.65 19.36
CA GLU A 29 -36.87 3.46 19.47
C GLU A 29 -37.77 2.81 20.54
N ASN A 30 -38.08 3.56 21.60
CA ASN A 30 -38.85 3.08 22.76
C ASN A 30 -38.29 1.78 23.38
N GLY A 31 -36.95 1.61 23.38
CA GLY A 31 -36.30 0.43 23.89
C GLY A 31 -36.28 -0.77 22.93
N ILE A 32 -36.76 -0.61 21.68
CA ILE A 32 -36.78 -1.64 20.63
C ILE A 32 -35.76 -1.25 19.57
N ASP A 33 -35.02 -2.25 19.10
CA ASP A 33 -34.05 -2.08 18.01
C ASP A 33 -34.69 -1.56 16.73
N ILE A 34 -34.12 -0.52 16.13
CA ILE A 34 -34.57 0.02 14.86
C ILE A 34 -34.14 -0.91 13.73
N THR A 35 -35.11 -1.56 13.06
CA THR A 35 -34.85 -2.55 12.01
C THR A 35 -34.05 -1.98 10.84
N SER A 36 -34.32 -0.72 10.45
CA SER A 36 -33.59 -0.04 9.37
C SER A 36 -32.10 0.15 9.71
N THR A 37 -31.78 0.47 10.94
CA THR A 37 -30.39 0.62 11.39
C THR A 37 -29.68 -0.74 11.46
N LYS A 38 -30.36 -1.80 11.91
CA LYS A 38 -29.81 -3.15 11.85
C LYS A 38 -29.46 -3.56 10.43
N GLN A 39 -30.32 -3.28 9.45
CA GLN A 39 -30.03 -3.56 8.04
C GLN A 39 -28.84 -2.76 7.53
N SER A 40 -28.72 -1.49 7.91
CA SER A 40 -27.61 -0.62 7.51
C SER A 40 -26.25 -1.08 8.03
N VAL A 41 -26.19 -1.66 9.23
CA VAL A 41 -24.94 -2.16 9.84
C VAL A 41 -24.69 -3.65 9.58
N PHE A 42 -25.64 -4.33 8.94
CA PHE A 42 -25.58 -5.80 8.74
C PHE A 42 -24.32 -6.23 7.99
N THR A 43 -23.97 -5.51 6.93
CA THR A 43 -22.76 -5.82 6.14
C THR A 43 -21.50 -5.68 6.98
N ALA A 44 -21.36 -4.58 7.72
CA ALA A 44 -20.20 -4.36 8.58
C ALA A 44 -20.11 -5.40 9.71
N SER A 45 -21.25 -5.76 10.32
CA SER A 45 -21.33 -6.81 11.33
C SER A 45 -20.92 -8.17 10.78
N THR A 46 -21.42 -8.51 9.58
CA THR A 46 -21.09 -9.78 8.92
C THR A 46 -19.60 -9.87 8.58
N GLU A 47 -18.98 -8.79 8.08
CA GLU A 47 -17.56 -8.76 7.80
C GLU A 47 -16.72 -8.90 9.08
N LEU A 48 -17.12 -8.23 10.16
CA LEU A 48 -16.46 -8.37 11.46
C LEU A 48 -16.60 -9.79 12.01
N ASP A 49 -17.78 -10.39 11.94
CA ASP A 49 -18.02 -11.76 12.38
C ASP A 49 -17.19 -12.76 11.56
N ASN A 50 -17.10 -12.55 10.24
CA ASN A 50 -16.25 -13.35 9.36
C ASN A 50 -14.77 -13.27 9.77
N LEU A 51 -14.29 -12.07 10.09
CA LEU A 51 -12.90 -11.86 10.55
C LEU A 51 -12.65 -12.54 11.92
N LEU A 52 -13.55 -12.35 12.89
CA LEU A 52 -13.44 -12.90 14.24
C LEU A 52 -13.73 -14.41 14.33
N ARG A 53 -14.22 -15.02 13.26
CA ARG A 53 -14.41 -16.47 13.15
C ARG A 53 -13.09 -17.24 13.21
N TYR A 54 -11.99 -16.61 12.83
CA TYR A 54 -10.65 -17.20 12.91
C TYR A 54 -10.11 -17.11 14.36
N PRO A 55 -9.88 -18.22 15.07
CA PRO A 55 -9.44 -18.18 16.46
C PRO A 55 -8.15 -17.38 16.68
N GLY A 56 -7.18 -17.49 15.76
CA GLY A 56 -5.94 -16.74 15.81
C GLY A 56 -6.17 -15.22 15.73
N VAL A 57 -7.00 -14.77 14.81
CA VAL A 57 -7.37 -13.35 14.67
C VAL A 57 -8.12 -12.86 15.90
N LYS A 58 -9.12 -13.62 16.36
CA LYS A 58 -9.88 -13.29 17.55
C LYS A 58 -8.99 -13.16 18.79
N ASN A 59 -8.07 -14.09 18.98
CA ASN A 59 -7.15 -14.07 20.12
C ASN A 59 -6.23 -12.83 20.12
N VAL A 60 -5.84 -12.34 18.94
CA VAL A 60 -5.02 -11.13 18.83
C VAL A 60 -5.88 -9.87 19.02
N LEU A 61 -6.99 -9.74 18.29
CA LEU A 61 -7.79 -8.52 18.28
C LEU A 61 -8.64 -8.32 19.54
N CYS A 62 -9.09 -9.42 20.18
CA CYS A 62 -9.95 -9.38 21.36
C CYS A 62 -9.19 -9.60 22.67
N ASN A 63 -7.86 -9.68 22.65
CA ASN A 63 -7.07 -9.82 23.86
C ASN A 63 -7.03 -8.49 24.64
N ARG A 64 -7.33 -8.52 25.93
CA ARG A 64 -7.27 -7.32 26.78
C ARG A 64 -5.82 -6.94 27.13
N ASN A 65 -4.89 -7.87 27.07
CA ASN A 65 -3.47 -7.62 27.32
C ASN A 65 -2.80 -7.33 25.97
N ASN A 66 -2.80 -6.06 25.57
CA ASN A 66 -2.10 -5.64 24.36
C ASN A 66 -0.59 -5.61 24.62
N ASN A 67 0.17 -6.39 23.86
CA ASN A 67 1.63 -6.42 23.89
C ASN A 67 2.28 -5.73 22.69
N ILE A 68 1.48 -5.13 21.79
CA ILE A 68 1.97 -4.38 20.65
C ILE A 68 1.76 -2.89 20.94
N ASP A 69 2.87 -2.18 21.05
CA ASP A 69 2.90 -0.74 21.25
C ASP A 69 3.77 -0.11 20.16
N PHE A 70 3.11 0.43 19.11
CA PHE A 70 3.83 1.06 18.00
C PHE A 70 4.48 2.39 18.41
N ASP A 71 3.96 3.11 19.39
CA ASP A 71 4.58 4.34 19.88
C ASP A 71 5.93 4.01 20.53
N LYS A 72 5.96 2.98 21.35
CA LYS A 72 7.18 2.45 21.95
C LYS A 72 8.13 1.89 20.90
N ALA A 73 7.63 1.09 19.95
CA ALA A 73 8.42 0.52 18.87
C ALA A 73 9.13 1.61 18.03
N LEU A 74 8.42 2.68 17.71
CA LEU A 74 8.97 3.83 16.96
C LEU A 74 9.96 4.67 17.78
N SER A 75 9.74 4.82 19.10
CA SER A 75 10.59 5.63 19.97
C SER A 75 11.88 4.92 20.37
N GLU A 76 11.83 3.61 20.52
CA GLU A 76 12.98 2.78 20.94
C GLU A 76 13.71 2.11 19.77
N GLY A 77 13.17 2.19 18.55
CA GLY A 77 13.75 1.54 17.36
C GLY A 77 13.58 0.01 17.39
N GLN A 78 12.47 -0.48 17.92
CA GLN A 78 12.20 -1.92 18.00
C GLN A 78 11.89 -2.52 16.63
N ILE A 79 12.20 -3.80 16.45
CA ILE A 79 11.85 -4.58 15.28
C ILE A 79 10.52 -5.31 15.56
N THR A 80 9.50 -5.00 14.76
CA THR A 80 8.20 -5.66 14.82
C THR A 80 7.97 -6.47 13.55
N ILE A 81 7.65 -7.74 13.66
CA ILE A 81 7.34 -8.62 12.54
C ILE A 81 5.87 -9.03 12.65
N VAL A 82 5.08 -8.69 11.61
CA VAL A 82 3.66 -9.06 11.52
C VAL A 82 3.50 -10.10 10.42
N CYS A 83 3.05 -11.29 10.77
CA CYS A 83 2.83 -12.38 9.83
C CYS A 83 1.32 -12.66 9.69
N THR A 84 0.77 -12.35 8.54
CA THR A 84 -0.67 -12.47 8.27
C THR A 84 -1.05 -13.76 7.52
N ARG A 85 -0.14 -14.67 7.29
CA ARG A 85 -0.26 -16.03 6.72
C ARG A 85 -1.54 -16.27 5.89
N ARG A 86 -1.54 -15.81 4.65
CA ARG A 86 -2.69 -15.92 3.73
C ARG A 86 -3.20 -17.36 3.56
N GLY A 87 -2.31 -18.35 3.61
CA GLY A 87 -2.68 -19.77 3.52
C GLY A 87 -3.55 -20.25 4.68
N ASP A 88 -3.39 -19.68 5.88
CA ASP A 88 -4.14 -20.07 7.07
C ASP A 88 -5.42 -19.24 7.25
N LEU A 89 -5.36 -17.95 6.89
CA LEU A 89 -6.45 -17.00 7.11
C LEU A 89 -7.41 -16.88 5.90
N GLY A 90 -6.96 -17.28 4.72
CA GLY A 90 -7.65 -16.96 3.49
C GLY A 90 -7.46 -15.49 3.06
N ALA A 91 -7.81 -15.16 1.83
CA ALA A 91 -7.50 -13.86 1.23
C ALA A 91 -8.15 -12.67 1.96
N THR A 92 -9.44 -12.80 2.32
CA THR A 92 -10.19 -11.70 2.96
C THR A 92 -9.68 -11.40 4.37
N ALA A 93 -9.51 -12.43 5.20
CA ALA A 93 -9.04 -12.24 6.57
C ALA A 93 -7.56 -11.79 6.61
N HIS A 94 -6.71 -12.29 5.71
CA HIS A 94 -5.34 -11.80 5.53
C HIS A 94 -5.31 -10.29 5.27
N LYS A 95 -6.09 -9.81 4.29
CA LYS A 95 -6.16 -8.37 3.96
C LYS A 95 -6.66 -7.53 5.12
N ALA A 96 -7.79 -7.92 5.71
CA ALA A 96 -8.38 -7.18 6.82
C ALA A 96 -7.45 -7.12 8.03
N PHE A 97 -6.81 -8.24 8.37
CA PHE A 97 -5.89 -8.33 9.50
C PHE A 97 -4.61 -7.51 9.27
N GLY A 98 -4.03 -7.58 8.05
CA GLY A 98 -2.87 -6.76 7.70
C GLY A 98 -3.18 -5.26 7.69
N LEU A 99 -4.33 -4.86 7.11
CA LEU A 99 -4.78 -3.46 7.14
C LEU A 99 -4.99 -2.95 8.56
N PHE A 100 -5.48 -3.78 9.46
CA PHE A 100 -5.64 -3.40 10.87
C PHE A 100 -4.30 -2.97 11.49
N PHE A 101 -3.24 -3.74 11.29
CA PHE A 101 -1.90 -3.39 11.77
C PHE A 101 -1.34 -2.15 11.08
N LEU A 102 -1.51 -2.02 9.76
CA LEU A 102 -1.05 -0.84 9.03
C LEU A 102 -1.74 0.44 9.52
N LEU A 103 -3.04 0.39 9.81
CA LEU A 103 -3.79 1.53 10.34
C LEU A 103 -3.40 1.88 11.77
N LEU A 104 -3.16 0.89 12.64
CA LEU A 104 -2.65 1.12 13.99
C LEU A 104 -1.25 1.76 13.94
N MET A 105 -0.35 1.22 13.13
CA MET A 105 0.97 1.82 12.94
C MET A 105 0.87 3.24 12.38
N GLN A 106 -0.06 3.49 11.44
CA GLN A 106 -0.29 4.81 10.87
C GLN A 106 -0.68 5.84 11.95
N GLN A 107 -1.54 5.48 12.89
CA GLN A 107 -1.89 6.39 13.99
C GLN A 107 -0.64 6.78 14.79
N SER A 108 0.18 5.82 15.17
CA SER A 108 1.43 6.06 15.90
C SER A 108 2.43 6.90 15.09
N VAL A 109 2.57 6.62 13.79
CA VAL A 109 3.47 7.40 12.92
C VAL A 109 3.01 8.85 12.80
N LEU A 110 1.72 9.09 12.57
CA LEU A 110 1.19 10.45 12.39
C LEU A 110 1.15 11.25 13.69
N ALA A 111 1.03 10.59 14.85
CA ALA A 111 1.10 11.20 16.17
C ALA A 111 2.53 11.32 16.71
N ARG A 112 3.53 10.83 15.98
CA ARG A 112 4.92 10.70 16.44
C ARG A 112 5.52 12.05 16.85
N PRO A 113 5.94 12.24 18.12
CA PRO A 113 6.51 13.48 18.60
C PRO A 113 7.91 13.75 18.02
N GLY A 114 8.42 14.96 18.25
CA GLY A 114 9.77 15.34 17.84
C GLY A 114 9.83 15.85 16.39
N ASN A 115 11.04 16.00 15.90
CA ASN A 115 11.35 16.51 14.57
C ASN A 115 12.33 15.56 13.84
N ASP A 116 12.77 15.96 12.66
CA ASP A 116 13.63 15.14 11.80
C ASP A 116 15.00 14.82 12.43
N SER A 117 15.51 15.67 13.31
CA SER A 117 16.79 15.44 14.00
C SER A 117 16.66 14.54 15.23
N THR A 118 15.49 14.51 15.88
CA THR A 118 15.29 13.78 17.14
C THR A 118 14.65 12.41 16.96
N ARG A 119 13.94 12.18 15.84
CA ARG A 119 13.30 10.89 15.56
C ARG A 119 14.30 9.84 15.12
N ILE A 120 14.20 8.64 15.67
CA ILE A 120 14.96 7.47 15.21
C ILE A 120 14.43 7.05 13.83
N PRO A 121 15.27 6.83 12.81
CA PRO A 121 14.80 6.30 11.52
C PRO A 121 14.11 4.96 11.69
N HIS A 122 12.98 4.79 11.02
CA HIS A 122 12.24 3.53 11.01
C HIS A 122 11.99 3.09 9.58
N PHE A 123 11.94 1.78 9.33
CA PHE A 123 11.73 1.21 8.00
C PHE A 123 10.53 0.28 8.05
N LEU A 124 9.54 0.54 7.20
CA LEU A 124 8.37 -0.30 7.02
C LEU A 124 8.49 -1.05 5.70
N TYR A 125 8.59 -2.36 5.78
CA TYR A 125 8.57 -3.26 4.61
C TYR A 125 7.19 -3.89 4.51
N ILE A 126 6.56 -3.77 3.35
CA ILE A 126 5.25 -4.38 3.08
C ILE A 126 5.42 -5.29 1.87
N ASP A 127 5.47 -6.59 2.17
CA ASP A 127 5.47 -7.65 1.18
C ASP A 127 4.04 -7.85 0.63
N ASP A 128 3.92 -8.20 -0.65
CA ASP A 128 2.62 -8.27 -1.35
C ASP A 128 1.75 -7.01 -1.11
N PHE A 129 2.36 -5.81 -1.16
CA PHE A 129 1.69 -4.53 -0.91
C PHE A 129 0.35 -4.34 -1.66
N PRO A 130 0.16 -4.82 -2.90
CA PRO A 130 -1.11 -4.73 -3.61
C PRO A 130 -2.33 -5.27 -2.85
N ASP A 131 -2.14 -6.24 -1.96
CA ASP A 131 -3.23 -6.77 -1.14
C ASP A 131 -3.80 -5.72 -0.16
N PHE A 132 -3.03 -4.68 0.16
CA PHE A 132 -3.38 -3.64 1.12
C PHE A 132 -3.69 -2.29 0.49
N VAL A 133 -3.64 -2.16 -0.84
CA VAL A 133 -3.87 -0.88 -1.53
C VAL A 133 -5.32 -0.41 -1.34
N CYS A 134 -5.47 0.67 -0.58
CA CYS A 134 -6.72 1.38 -0.39
C CYS A 134 -6.46 2.83 0.00
N LYS A 135 -7.49 3.68 -0.08
CA LYS A 135 -7.37 5.10 0.25
C LYS A 135 -6.92 5.36 1.70
N ALA A 136 -7.27 4.48 2.63
CA ALA A 136 -6.96 4.67 4.05
C ALA A 136 -5.46 4.62 4.35
N ILE A 137 -4.65 3.91 3.52
CA ILE A 137 -3.20 3.81 3.70
C ILE A 137 -2.40 4.81 2.84
N GLU A 138 -3.06 5.75 2.16
CA GLU A 138 -2.36 6.78 1.37
C GLU A 138 -1.27 7.52 2.15
N PRO A 139 -1.41 7.83 3.45
CA PRO A 139 -0.33 8.43 4.25
C PRO A 139 0.97 7.62 4.30
N VAL A 140 0.93 6.31 4.12
CA VAL A 140 2.10 5.42 4.16
C VAL A 140 3.17 5.84 3.12
N TYR A 141 2.74 6.19 1.92
CA TYR A 141 3.66 6.59 0.84
C TYR A 141 3.69 8.09 0.57
N THR A 142 2.75 8.88 1.13
CA THR A 142 2.72 10.34 0.93
C THR A 142 3.30 11.13 2.10
N LEU A 143 3.12 10.66 3.34
CA LEU A 143 3.43 11.44 4.54
C LEU A 143 4.54 10.86 5.42
N TYR A 144 4.74 9.54 5.44
CA TYR A 144 5.65 8.87 6.38
C TYR A 144 7.07 9.42 6.38
N ARG A 145 7.56 9.88 5.24
CA ARG A 145 8.88 10.52 5.13
C ARG A 145 9.04 11.68 6.11
N LYS A 146 7.99 12.50 6.32
CA LYS A 146 8.02 13.63 7.27
C LYS A 146 8.18 13.18 8.72
N TYR A 147 7.84 11.94 9.01
CA TYR A 147 7.95 11.33 10.33
C TYR A 147 9.18 10.42 10.46
N LYS A 148 10.11 10.52 9.51
CA LYS A 148 11.34 9.71 9.47
C LYS A 148 11.05 8.20 9.42
N VAL A 149 10.01 7.82 8.69
CA VAL A 149 9.68 6.45 8.35
C VAL A 149 9.83 6.27 6.85
N ALA A 150 10.73 5.40 6.44
CA ALA A 150 10.89 4.98 5.05
C ALA A 150 10.02 3.76 4.78
N THR A 151 9.39 3.71 3.61
CA THR A 151 8.56 2.58 3.20
C THR A 151 9.18 1.85 2.01
N VAL A 152 9.17 0.53 2.06
CA VAL A 152 9.57 -0.36 0.97
C VAL A 152 8.35 -1.19 0.61
N LEU A 153 7.88 -1.03 -0.62
CA LEU A 153 6.66 -1.64 -1.12
C LEU A 153 7.02 -2.64 -2.22
N ASP A 154 6.60 -3.89 -2.08
CA ASP A 154 6.79 -4.92 -3.09
C ASP A 154 5.51 -5.15 -3.89
N ALA A 155 5.66 -5.31 -5.22
CA ALA A 155 4.56 -5.64 -6.12
C ALA A 155 5.09 -6.45 -7.32
N GLN A 156 4.32 -7.43 -7.76
CA GLN A 156 4.72 -8.29 -8.88
C GLN A 156 4.58 -7.59 -10.23
N ASN A 157 3.63 -6.67 -10.36
CA ASN A 157 3.41 -5.84 -11.55
C ASN A 157 2.72 -4.52 -11.19
N LEU A 158 2.79 -3.55 -12.10
CA LEU A 158 2.27 -2.20 -11.87
C LEU A 158 0.74 -2.12 -11.88
N SER A 159 0.04 -3.03 -12.57
CA SER A 159 -1.42 -3.03 -12.60
C SER A 159 -2.03 -3.41 -11.25
N GLN A 160 -1.32 -4.21 -10.45
CA GLN A 160 -1.76 -4.55 -9.09
C GLN A 160 -1.85 -3.34 -8.15
N LEU A 161 -1.14 -2.25 -8.44
CA LEU A 161 -1.17 -1.01 -7.64
C LEU A 161 -2.46 -0.20 -7.84
N GLU A 162 -3.34 -0.61 -8.71
CA GLU A 162 -4.60 0.09 -8.98
C GLU A 162 -5.64 -0.12 -7.86
N GLY A 163 -5.50 -1.20 -7.08
CA GLY A 163 -6.41 -1.50 -5.97
C GLY A 163 -7.84 -1.82 -6.42
N SER A 164 -8.76 -1.83 -5.47
CA SER A 164 -10.17 -2.17 -5.68
C SER A 164 -11.08 -0.96 -5.97
N MET A 165 -10.51 0.17 -6.36
CA MET A 165 -11.26 1.40 -6.64
C MET A 165 -11.76 1.39 -8.10
N GLY A 166 -12.87 2.07 -8.38
CA GLY A 166 -13.36 2.21 -9.76
C GLY A 166 -12.32 2.85 -10.69
N ASP A 167 -12.40 2.61 -11.99
CA ASP A 167 -11.35 2.85 -13.00
C ASP A 167 -10.56 4.16 -12.86
N SER A 168 -11.23 5.29 -12.65
CA SER A 168 -10.55 6.59 -12.50
C SER A 168 -9.77 6.72 -11.17
N GLY A 169 -10.31 6.15 -10.10
CA GLY A 169 -9.67 6.14 -8.79
C GLY A 169 -8.46 5.21 -8.73
N ALA A 170 -8.57 4.04 -9.37
CA ALA A 170 -7.53 3.03 -9.47
C ALA A 170 -6.26 3.57 -10.16
N LYS A 171 -6.43 4.17 -11.33
CA LYS A 171 -5.32 4.78 -12.08
C LYS A 171 -4.62 5.89 -11.28
N LYS A 172 -5.40 6.77 -10.66
CA LYS A 172 -4.85 7.84 -9.81
C LYS A 172 -4.08 7.29 -8.63
N MET A 173 -4.54 6.21 -8.02
CA MET A 173 -3.85 5.55 -6.90
C MET A 173 -2.49 5.02 -7.34
N LYS A 174 -2.41 4.27 -8.44
CA LYS A 174 -1.15 3.80 -9.03
C LYS A 174 -0.18 4.96 -9.30
N GLU A 175 -0.65 6.01 -9.98
CA GLU A 175 0.16 7.19 -10.27
C GLU A 175 0.69 7.86 -8.99
N THR A 176 -0.14 7.96 -7.96
CA THR A 176 0.27 8.53 -6.66
C THR A 176 1.35 7.70 -5.98
N ILE A 177 1.20 6.36 -5.97
CA ILE A 177 2.20 5.45 -5.40
C ILE A 177 3.52 5.60 -6.16
N LEU A 178 3.49 5.50 -7.50
CA LEU A 178 4.69 5.57 -8.34
C LEU A 178 5.41 6.92 -8.26
N ALA A 179 4.67 8.03 -8.10
CA ALA A 179 5.24 9.36 -7.95
C ALA A 179 5.94 9.56 -6.59
N ASN A 180 5.44 8.93 -5.53
CA ASN A 180 6.01 9.05 -4.18
C ASN A 180 7.14 8.05 -3.90
N CYS A 181 7.17 6.90 -4.59
CA CYS A 181 8.25 5.93 -4.53
C CYS A 181 9.40 6.39 -5.44
N VAL A 182 10.26 7.29 -4.95
CA VAL A 182 11.36 7.88 -5.71
C VAL A 182 12.37 6.82 -6.13
N ASN A 183 12.77 5.97 -5.19
CA ASN A 183 13.67 4.86 -5.44
C ASN A 183 12.88 3.67 -6.01
N LYS A 184 13.32 3.16 -7.13
CA LYS A 184 12.62 2.06 -7.82
C LYS A 184 13.60 0.95 -8.16
N VAL A 185 13.18 -0.29 -7.90
CA VAL A 185 13.93 -1.50 -8.21
C VAL A 185 13.08 -2.38 -9.11
N ILE A 186 13.62 -2.81 -10.23
CA ILE A 186 12.96 -3.76 -11.13
C ILE A 186 13.82 -5.00 -11.31
N PHE A 187 13.17 -6.14 -11.26
CA PHE A 187 13.71 -7.45 -11.63
C PHE A 187 13.37 -7.76 -13.09
N GLY A 188 14.00 -8.79 -13.64
CA GLY A 188 13.69 -9.28 -14.98
C GLY A 188 12.29 -9.89 -15.10
N ASN A 189 11.90 -10.17 -16.34
CA ASN A 189 10.63 -10.83 -16.67
C ASN A 189 9.35 -9.98 -16.36
N ALA A 190 9.46 -8.64 -16.41
CA ALA A 190 8.31 -7.77 -16.27
C ALA A 190 7.32 -7.98 -17.44
N LEU A 191 6.04 -7.66 -17.19
CA LEU A 191 4.99 -7.71 -18.22
C LEU A 191 5.27 -6.71 -19.36
N PRO A 192 4.84 -6.98 -20.60
CA PRO A 192 5.07 -6.08 -21.74
C PRO A 192 4.57 -4.65 -21.49
N GLU A 193 3.40 -4.49 -20.88
CA GLU A 193 2.81 -3.19 -20.54
C GLU A 193 3.66 -2.42 -19.51
N ASP A 194 4.21 -3.12 -18.54
CA ASP A 194 5.11 -2.55 -17.53
C ASP A 194 6.46 -2.17 -18.15
N LEU A 195 6.95 -2.94 -19.14
CA LEU A 195 8.23 -2.66 -19.80
C LEU A 195 8.26 -1.30 -20.48
N ASP A 196 7.17 -0.90 -21.14
CA ASP A 196 7.05 0.41 -21.77
C ASP A 196 7.09 1.55 -20.76
N TRP A 197 6.42 1.35 -19.62
CA TRP A 197 6.47 2.31 -18.52
C TRP A 197 7.88 2.40 -17.93
N TRP A 198 8.52 1.27 -17.68
CA TRP A 198 9.87 1.22 -17.13
C TRP A 198 10.91 1.84 -18.08
N GLN A 199 10.80 1.59 -19.39
CA GLN A 199 11.69 2.21 -20.36
C GLN A 199 11.60 3.74 -20.32
N LYS A 200 10.40 4.30 -20.25
CA LYS A 200 10.19 5.76 -20.13
C LYS A 200 10.70 6.29 -18.79
N GLU A 201 10.47 5.57 -17.71
CA GLU A 201 10.89 5.96 -16.36
C GLU A 201 12.42 5.99 -16.22
N MET A 202 13.14 5.09 -16.92
CA MET A 202 14.60 5.04 -16.92
C MET A 202 15.26 6.08 -17.84
N GLN A 203 14.45 6.88 -18.54
CA GLN A 203 14.86 7.95 -19.45
C GLN A 203 15.72 7.50 -20.63
N ASP A 204 15.93 8.42 -21.55
CA ASP A 204 16.78 8.22 -22.71
C ASP A 204 18.16 8.80 -22.46
N LYS A 205 19.16 8.23 -23.12
CA LYS A 205 20.53 8.79 -23.20
C LYS A 205 20.83 9.19 -24.63
N ARG A 206 21.75 10.13 -24.79
CA ARG A 206 22.30 10.46 -26.11
C ARG A 206 23.49 9.56 -26.42
N GLU A 207 23.45 8.90 -27.57
CA GLU A 207 24.53 8.03 -28.01
C GLU A 207 24.71 8.10 -29.52
N TRP A 208 25.91 7.82 -30.00
CA TRP A 208 26.21 7.68 -31.41
C TRP A 208 25.67 6.34 -31.90
N THR A 209 24.76 6.40 -32.88
CA THR A 209 24.15 5.19 -33.49
C THR A 209 24.46 5.13 -34.95
N TRP A 210 24.70 3.93 -35.46
CA TRP A 210 24.80 3.69 -36.89
C TRP A 210 23.40 3.75 -37.52
N SER A 211 23.22 4.58 -38.53
CA SER A 211 22.06 4.54 -39.41
C SER A 211 22.50 3.93 -40.75
N SER A 212 21.98 2.78 -41.10
CA SER A 212 22.06 2.24 -42.46
C SER A 212 20.72 2.46 -43.12
N THR A 213 20.73 3.13 -44.28
CA THR A 213 19.54 3.22 -45.11
C THR A 213 19.66 2.10 -46.16
N MET A 214 18.73 1.15 -46.12
CA MET A 214 18.59 0.20 -47.23
C MET A 214 17.80 0.91 -48.34
N ASP A 215 18.35 0.95 -49.54
CA ASP A 215 17.55 1.31 -50.73
C ASP A 215 16.65 0.11 -51.04
N GLY A 216 15.34 0.26 -50.78
CA GLY A 216 14.36 -0.80 -50.99
C GLY A 216 14.20 -1.22 -52.44
N SER A 217 14.85 -0.54 -53.42
CA SER A 217 14.80 -0.88 -54.84
C SER A 217 15.87 -1.86 -55.30
N LYS A 218 16.95 -2.08 -54.51
CA LYS A 218 18.10 -2.85 -54.97
C LYS A 218 18.49 -4.06 -54.10
N ASN A 219 17.87 -4.29 -53.00
CA ASN A 219 18.27 -5.36 -52.03
C ASN A 219 19.78 -5.40 -51.71
N GLU A 220 20.53 -4.36 -51.98
CA GLU A 220 21.97 -4.26 -51.76
C GLU A 220 22.24 -3.22 -50.67
N TYR A 221 23.14 -3.59 -49.76
CA TYR A 221 23.68 -2.69 -48.74
C TYR A 221 24.64 -1.68 -49.43
N ASP A 222 24.24 -0.40 -49.46
CA ASP A 222 25.13 0.67 -49.94
C ASP A 222 25.84 1.33 -48.74
N PRO A 223 27.14 1.03 -48.55
CA PRO A 223 27.91 1.61 -47.45
C PRO A 223 28.09 3.13 -47.53
N LYS A 224 27.79 3.75 -48.68
CA LYS A 224 27.82 5.21 -48.86
C LYS A 224 26.65 5.95 -48.21
N MET A 225 25.57 5.25 -47.90
CA MET A 225 24.42 5.77 -47.19
C MET A 225 24.40 5.48 -45.68
N SER A 226 25.45 4.84 -45.18
CA SER A 226 25.62 4.60 -43.76
C SER A 226 26.31 5.77 -43.08
N GLY A 227 25.70 6.33 -42.04
CA GLY A 227 26.23 7.45 -41.29
C GLY A 227 26.16 7.22 -39.79
N ILE A 228 27.07 7.82 -39.06
CA ILE A 228 26.99 7.89 -37.61
C ILE A 228 26.06 9.05 -37.26
N LYS A 229 24.97 8.75 -36.56
CA LYS A 229 24.00 9.75 -36.14
C LYS A 229 23.96 9.83 -34.62
N TYR A 230 23.97 11.04 -34.08
CA TYR A 230 23.79 11.26 -32.65
C TYR A 230 22.31 11.29 -32.35
N ALA A 231 21.82 10.25 -31.67
CA ALA A 231 20.40 10.07 -31.41
C ALA A 231 20.09 9.81 -29.92
N TRP A 232 18.87 10.13 -29.54
CA TRP A 232 18.33 9.71 -28.25
C TRP A 232 17.95 8.24 -28.34
N ILE A 233 18.47 7.42 -27.44
CA ILE A 233 18.15 6.00 -27.31
C ILE A 233 17.76 5.69 -25.88
N PRO A 234 16.87 4.72 -25.64
CA PRO A 234 16.54 4.30 -24.28
C PRO A 234 17.77 3.89 -23.50
N ASN A 235 17.92 4.41 -22.29
CA ASN A 235 19.00 4.00 -21.38
C ASN A 235 18.94 2.49 -21.11
N TYR A 236 17.72 1.99 -20.89
CA TYR A 236 17.38 0.57 -20.82
C TYR A 236 16.21 0.28 -21.74
N SER A 237 16.46 -0.43 -22.83
CA SER A 237 15.39 -0.88 -23.72
C SER A 237 14.52 -1.95 -23.03
N ALA A 238 13.25 -2.04 -23.45
CA ALA A 238 12.32 -3.07 -22.96
C ALA A 238 12.91 -4.49 -23.05
N GLY A 239 13.59 -4.80 -24.16
CA GLY A 239 14.29 -6.09 -24.34
C GLY A 239 15.40 -6.32 -23.31
N LYS A 240 16.19 -5.29 -22.99
CA LYS A 240 17.25 -5.38 -21.98
C LYS A 240 16.67 -5.59 -20.58
N ILE A 241 15.58 -4.89 -20.22
CA ILE A 241 14.89 -5.09 -18.94
C ILE A 241 14.36 -6.53 -18.86
N LYS A 242 13.68 -6.98 -19.92
CA LYS A 242 13.09 -8.32 -19.96
C LYS A 242 14.13 -9.45 -19.86
N SER A 243 15.33 -9.23 -20.42
CA SER A 243 16.41 -10.21 -20.45
C SER A 243 17.25 -10.30 -19.17
N LEU A 244 16.95 -9.51 -18.14
CA LEU A 244 17.62 -9.62 -16.85
C LEU A 244 17.47 -11.04 -16.30
N LYS A 245 18.60 -11.65 -15.93
CA LYS A 245 18.63 -12.98 -15.33
C LYS A 245 18.22 -12.92 -13.85
N GLY A 246 17.86 -14.05 -13.27
CA GLY A 246 17.55 -14.13 -11.84
C GLY A 246 18.66 -13.49 -10.99
N LYS A 247 18.25 -12.71 -9.98
CA LYS A 247 19.11 -11.91 -9.10
C LYS A 247 19.76 -10.66 -9.74
N GLN A 248 19.52 -10.37 -11.02
CA GLN A 248 19.90 -9.09 -11.62
C GLN A 248 18.75 -8.09 -11.44
N ILE A 249 19.11 -6.88 -11.09
CA ILE A 249 18.17 -5.77 -10.88
C ILE A 249 18.64 -4.52 -11.62
N ILE A 250 17.70 -3.67 -11.96
CA ILE A 250 17.98 -2.28 -12.31
C ILE A 250 17.44 -1.43 -11.16
N TYR A 251 18.27 -0.54 -10.67
CA TYR A 251 17.96 0.36 -9.57
C TYR A 251 17.98 1.80 -10.05
N LYS A 252 16.92 2.54 -9.80
CA LYS A 252 16.80 3.98 -10.03
C LYS A 252 16.74 4.70 -8.69
N VAL A 253 17.58 5.70 -8.54
CA VAL A 253 17.59 6.64 -7.42
C VAL A 253 16.89 7.93 -7.83
#